data_de213ed0fb3c27c9cca79dcf04476134
#
_entry.id   de213ed0fb3c27c9cca79dcf04476134
#
_cell.length_a   1.000
_cell.length_b   1.000
_cell.length_c   1.000
_cell.angle_alpha   90.00
_cell.angle_beta   90.00
_cell.angle_gamma   90.00
#
_symmetry.space_group_name_H-M   'P 1'
#
loop_
_entity.id
_entity.type
_entity.pdbx_description
1 polymer ?
#
loop_
_entity_poly.entity_id
_entity_poly.type
_entity_poly.pdbx_seq_one_letter_code
_entity_poly.pdbx_strand_id
1 'polypeptide(L)'
;MNLNQLKYFLAIVKTGSFSNAADDMYISQSSMSKQIKALETELGVDLFKREHSKVYLTEIGAEFAKYAEMTIKQHNDMLLYLDEFATKKSNTIRFGSIPVVSSYGISAQIAQFTTN
;
A
#
# COMPACT_ATOMS: atom_id res chain seq x y z
N MET A 1 9.20 5.45 -2.46
CA MET A 1 7.80 5.15 -2.09
C MET A 1 7.48 3.73 -2.48
N ASN A 2 6.82 3.01 -1.59
CA ASN A 2 6.46 1.62 -1.88
C ASN A 2 5.05 1.36 -1.40
N LEU A 3 4.51 0.19 -1.77
CA LEU A 3 3.13 -0.14 -1.44
C LEU A 3 2.89 -0.24 0.06
N ASN A 4 3.87 -0.71 0.80
CA ASN A 4 3.71 -0.78 2.25
C ASN A 4 3.54 0.60 2.84
N GLN A 5 4.30 1.58 2.35
CA GLN A 5 4.16 2.95 2.84
C GLN A 5 2.78 3.51 2.53
N LEU A 6 2.24 3.18 1.36
CA LEU A 6 0.88 3.60 1.02
C LEU A 6 -0.14 2.96 1.95
N LYS A 7 0.05 1.69 2.26
CA LYS A 7 -0.86 0.99 3.17
C LYS A 7 -0.76 1.56 4.58
N TYR A 8 0.44 1.86 5.05
CA TYR A 8 0.63 2.47 6.35
C TYR A 8 -0.04 3.84 6.41
N PHE A 9 0.16 4.62 5.35
CA PHE A 9 -0.46 5.93 5.27
C PHE A 9 -1.99 5.83 5.37
N LEU A 10 -2.58 4.92 4.61
CA LEU A 10 -4.04 4.75 4.61
C LEU A 10 -4.55 4.21 5.94
N ALA A 11 -3.75 3.39 6.62
CA ALA A 11 -4.14 2.92 7.95
C ALA A 11 -4.22 4.06 8.94
N ILE A 12 -3.31 5.02 8.85
CA ILE A 12 -3.35 6.19 9.72
C ILE A 12 -4.56 7.07 9.38
N VAL A 13 -4.85 7.22 8.11
CA VAL A 13 -6.04 7.97 7.68
C VAL A 13 -7.30 7.34 8.26
N LYS A 14 -7.38 6.02 8.17
CA LYS A 14 -8.55 5.30 8.62
C LYS A 14 -8.74 5.36 10.14
N THR A 15 -7.66 5.18 10.89
CA THR A 15 -7.75 5.10 12.34
C THR A 15 -7.62 6.45 13.03
N GLY A 16 -7.00 7.41 12.38
CA GLY A 16 -6.74 8.71 12.97
C GLY A 16 -5.64 8.69 14.00
N SER A 17 -4.84 7.65 14.02
CA SER A 17 -3.85 7.46 15.09
C SER A 17 -2.69 6.63 14.56
N PHE A 18 -1.45 7.11 14.82
CA PHE A 18 -0.26 6.34 14.47
C PHE A 18 -0.21 5.03 15.26
N SER A 19 -0.59 5.11 16.54
CA SER A 19 -0.56 3.95 17.40
C SER A 19 -1.54 2.87 16.93
N ASN A 20 -2.76 3.26 16.65
CA ASN A 20 -3.77 2.30 16.19
C ASN A 20 -3.44 1.73 14.84
N ALA A 21 -2.90 2.57 13.94
CA ALA A 21 -2.49 2.12 12.63
C ALA A 21 -1.37 1.09 12.74
N ALA A 22 -0.41 1.34 13.63
CA ALA A 22 0.69 0.42 13.84
C ALA A 22 0.19 -0.92 14.32
N ASP A 23 -0.77 -0.91 15.26
CA ASP A 23 -1.38 -2.14 15.75
C ASP A 23 -2.06 -2.89 14.61
N ASP A 24 -2.82 -2.20 13.79
CA ASP A 24 -3.54 -2.81 12.67
C ASP A 24 -2.58 -3.44 11.67
N MET A 25 -1.42 -2.84 11.49
CA MET A 25 -0.45 -3.30 10.50
C MET A 25 0.63 -4.18 11.10
N TYR A 26 0.52 -4.50 12.41
CA TYR A 26 1.44 -5.41 13.10
C TYR A 26 2.89 -4.92 13.08
N ILE A 27 3.08 -3.64 13.27
CA ILE A 27 4.41 -3.06 13.39
C ILE A 27 4.43 -2.14 14.60
N SER A 28 5.63 -1.72 15.02
CA SER A 28 5.75 -0.81 16.13
C SER A 28 5.36 0.60 15.72
N GLN A 29 4.97 1.42 16.68
CA GLN A 29 4.63 2.80 16.39
C GLN A 29 5.85 3.56 15.87
N SER A 30 7.03 3.27 16.39
CA SER A 30 8.23 3.94 15.91
C SER A 30 8.54 3.56 14.46
N SER A 31 8.30 2.31 14.08
CA SER A 31 8.45 1.89 12.68
C SER A 31 7.46 2.62 11.79
N MET A 32 6.21 2.72 12.24
CA MET A 32 5.18 3.42 11.50
C MET A 32 5.59 4.87 11.26
N SER A 33 6.04 5.54 12.33
CA SER A 33 6.46 6.94 12.23
C SER A 33 7.62 7.11 11.27
N LYS A 34 8.59 6.20 11.32
CA LYS A 34 9.73 6.25 10.42
C LYS A 34 9.33 6.09 8.97
N GLN A 35 8.42 5.16 8.70
CA GLN A 35 7.97 4.92 7.34
C GLN A 35 7.25 6.12 6.76
N ILE A 36 6.41 6.75 7.57
CA ILE A 36 5.66 7.92 7.10
C ILE A 36 6.61 9.11 6.92
N LYS A 37 7.55 9.28 7.84
CA LYS A 37 8.53 10.35 7.70
C LYS A 37 9.35 10.19 6.43
N ALA A 38 9.77 8.97 6.14
CA ALA A 38 10.52 8.69 4.92
C ALA A 38 9.68 9.02 3.68
N LEU A 39 8.40 8.67 3.71
CA LEU A 39 7.50 8.97 2.61
C LEU A 39 7.36 10.47 2.42
N GLU A 40 7.13 11.20 3.50
CA GLU A 40 7.00 12.65 3.42
C GLU A 40 8.27 13.30 2.92
N THR A 41 9.41 12.81 3.37
CA THR A 41 10.69 13.34 2.93
C THR A 41 10.90 13.12 1.44
N GLU A 42 10.57 11.93 0.97
CA GLU A 42 10.69 11.62 -0.45
C GLU A 42 9.80 12.52 -1.29
N LEU A 43 8.57 12.74 -0.84
CA LEU A 43 7.61 13.56 -1.59
C LEU A 43 7.86 15.05 -1.42
N GLY A 44 8.59 15.43 -0.39
CA GLY A 44 8.89 16.84 -0.13
C GLY A 44 7.71 17.62 0.43
N VAL A 45 6.73 16.93 1.01
CA VAL A 45 5.55 17.57 1.59
C VAL A 45 5.16 16.83 2.86
N ASP A 46 4.45 17.52 3.73
CA ASP A 46 3.86 16.89 4.89
C ASP A 46 2.47 16.37 4.54
N LEU A 47 2.23 15.12 4.82
CA LEU A 47 0.94 14.51 4.58
C LEU A 47 0.03 14.62 5.81
N PHE A 48 0.63 14.67 6.99
CA PHE A 48 -0.10 14.78 8.24
C PHE A 48 0.40 15.97 9.05
N LYS A 49 -0.47 16.51 9.87
CA LYS A 49 -0.06 17.46 10.89
C LYS A 49 -0.66 17.03 12.21
N ARG A 50 0.04 17.36 13.29
CA ARG A 50 -0.39 17.00 14.63
C ARG A 50 -0.76 18.25 15.39
N GLU A 51 -1.96 18.24 15.96
CA GLU A 51 -2.44 19.33 16.78
C GLU A 51 -3.22 18.76 17.93
N HIS A 52 -2.96 19.23 19.13
CA HIS A 52 -3.69 18.80 20.32
C HIS A 52 -3.72 17.28 20.45
N SER A 53 -2.58 16.67 20.20
CA SER A 53 -2.43 15.21 20.29
C SER A 53 -3.25 14.44 19.28
N LYS A 54 -3.76 15.11 18.24
CA LYS A 54 -4.50 14.45 17.18
C LYS A 54 -3.77 14.60 15.87
N VAL A 55 -4.07 13.68 14.97
CA VAL A 55 -3.44 13.63 13.66
C VAL A 55 -4.48 14.01 12.61
N TYR A 56 -4.12 14.97 11.78
CA TYR A 56 -4.99 15.44 10.72
C TYR A 56 -4.25 15.37 9.39
N LEU A 57 -5.01 15.15 8.32
CA LEU A 57 -4.43 15.24 6.98
C LEU A 57 -4.19 16.69 6.63
N THR A 58 -3.06 16.95 5.96
CA THR A 58 -2.89 18.24 5.31
C THR A 58 -3.73 18.23 4.04
N GLU A 59 -3.82 19.40 3.39
CA GLU A 59 -4.57 19.49 2.14
C GLU A 59 -3.99 18.55 1.09
N ILE A 60 -2.66 18.57 0.95
CA ILE A 60 -2.01 17.67 -0.01
C ILE A 60 -2.14 16.23 0.43
N GLY A 61 -2.16 15.96 1.76
CA GLY A 61 -2.37 14.62 2.27
C GLY A 61 -3.72 14.07 1.87
N ALA A 62 -4.75 14.90 1.87
CA ALA A 62 -6.09 14.47 1.45
C ALA A 62 -6.11 14.10 -0.03
N GLU A 63 -5.42 14.88 -0.86
CA GLU A 63 -5.31 14.54 -2.27
C GLU A 63 -4.50 13.27 -2.48
N PHE A 64 -3.41 13.16 -1.74
CA PHE A 64 -2.57 11.96 -1.81
C PHE A 64 -3.36 10.71 -1.44
N ALA A 65 -4.26 10.82 -0.46
CA ALA A 65 -5.05 9.68 -0.01
C ALA A 65 -5.90 9.11 -1.16
N LYS A 66 -6.45 9.98 -1.99
CA LYS A 66 -7.25 9.52 -3.12
C LYS A 66 -6.43 8.67 -4.07
N TYR A 67 -5.23 9.12 -4.38
CA TYR A 67 -4.36 8.38 -5.29
C TYR A 67 -3.80 7.13 -4.65
N ALA A 68 -3.52 7.18 -3.35
CA ALA A 68 -3.04 6.00 -2.64
C ALA A 68 -4.08 4.89 -2.68
N GLU A 69 -5.35 5.25 -2.47
CA GLU A 69 -6.43 4.26 -2.53
C GLU A 69 -6.56 3.66 -3.91
N MET A 70 -6.49 4.50 -4.94
CA MET A 70 -6.57 4.00 -6.31
C MET A 70 -5.41 3.08 -6.64
N THR A 71 -4.22 3.44 -6.17
CA THR A 71 -3.03 2.65 -6.44
C THR A 71 -3.13 1.27 -5.79
N ILE A 72 -3.57 1.22 -4.53
CA ILE A 72 -3.72 -0.05 -3.84
C ILE A 72 -4.80 -0.89 -4.51
N LYS A 73 -5.90 -0.28 -4.91
CA LYS A 73 -6.95 -1.01 -5.59
C LYS A 73 -6.47 -1.59 -6.91
N GLN A 74 -5.76 -0.80 -7.70
CA GLN A 74 -5.20 -1.28 -8.95
C GLN A 74 -4.26 -2.45 -8.74
N HIS A 75 -3.42 -2.34 -7.72
CA HIS A 75 -2.48 -3.40 -7.39
C HIS A 75 -3.23 -4.69 -7.04
N ASN A 76 -4.25 -4.58 -6.21
CA ASN A 76 -5.03 -5.76 -5.82
C ASN A 76 -5.79 -6.35 -6.99
N ASP A 77 -6.36 -5.50 -7.84
CA ASP A 77 -7.07 -5.96 -9.03
C ASP A 77 -6.13 -6.73 -9.96
N MET A 78 -4.91 -6.22 -10.11
CA MET A 78 -3.92 -6.88 -10.95
C MET A 78 -3.62 -8.27 -10.42
N LEU A 79 -3.42 -8.40 -9.12
CA LEU A 79 -3.10 -9.70 -8.53
C LEU A 79 -4.25 -10.69 -8.70
N LEU A 80 -5.47 -10.22 -8.51
CA LEU A 80 -6.64 -11.07 -8.71
C LEU A 80 -6.75 -11.55 -10.15
N TYR A 81 -6.56 -10.64 -11.09
CA TYR A 81 -6.63 -10.98 -12.49
C TYR A 81 -5.57 -12.02 -12.87
N LEU A 82 -4.35 -11.80 -12.42
CA LEU A 82 -3.25 -12.72 -12.72
C LEU A 82 -3.47 -14.08 -12.10
N ASP A 83 -4.01 -14.11 -10.89
CA ASP A 83 -4.30 -15.37 -10.22
C ASP A 83 -5.38 -16.16 -10.99
N GLU A 84 -6.43 -15.49 -11.41
CA GLU A 84 -7.49 -16.11 -12.19
C GLU A 84 -6.96 -16.63 -13.52
N PHE A 85 -6.14 -15.83 -14.17
CA PHE A 85 -5.57 -16.21 -15.45
C PHE A 85 -4.68 -17.44 -15.31
N ALA A 86 -3.84 -17.46 -14.30
CA ALA A 86 -2.94 -18.58 -14.06
C ALA A 86 -3.71 -19.85 -13.73
N THR A 87 -4.75 -19.74 -12.94
CA THR A 87 -5.58 -20.88 -12.57
C THR A 87 -6.26 -21.46 -13.81
N LYS A 88 -6.78 -20.60 -14.65
CA LYS A 88 -7.44 -21.03 -15.88
C LYS A 88 -6.48 -21.76 -16.80
N LYS A 89 -5.26 -21.25 -16.91
CA LYS A 89 -4.29 -21.80 -17.84
C LYS A 89 -3.71 -23.12 -17.38
N SER A 90 -3.47 -23.28 -16.10
CA SER A 90 -2.73 -24.44 -15.63
C SER A 90 -3.49 -25.32 -14.66
N ASN A 91 -4.46 -24.79 -13.99
CA ASN A 91 -5.21 -25.55 -12.98
C ASN A 91 -4.41 -25.91 -11.77
N THR A 92 -3.18 -25.48 -11.66
CA THR A 92 -2.35 -25.90 -10.54
C THR A 92 -1.63 -24.76 -9.86
N ILE A 93 -1.26 -23.76 -10.61
CA ILE A 93 -0.47 -22.68 -10.06
C ILE A 93 -1.34 -21.69 -9.33
N ARG A 94 -0.84 -21.24 -8.18
CA ARG A 94 -1.57 -20.28 -7.37
C ARG A 94 -0.65 -19.18 -6.94
N PHE A 95 -0.99 -17.96 -7.28
CA PHE A 95 -0.23 -16.82 -6.81
C PHE A 95 -0.62 -16.42 -5.42
N GLY A 96 -1.88 -16.55 -5.15
CA GLY A 96 -2.39 -16.10 -3.88
C GLY A 96 -1.68 -16.71 -2.73
N SER A 97 -1.12 -17.83 -2.97
CA SER A 97 -0.42 -18.42 -1.91
C SER A 97 0.90 -17.79 -1.72
N ILE A 98 1.26 -17.14 -2.54
CA ILE A 98 2.43 -16.54 -2.33
C ILE A 98 2.37 -15.38 -2.12
N PRO A 99 2.16 -15.13 -1.83
CA PRO A 99 1.91 -14.03 -1.80
C PRO A 99 2.66 -13.30 -2.40
N VAL A 100 2.80 -13.71 -3.00
CA VAL A 100 3.24 -13.30 -3.47
C VAL A 100 3.78 -12.84 -3.79
N VAL A 101 3.94 -12.78 -4.01
CA VAL A 101 4.47 -12.51 -4.31
C VAL A 101 5.06 -11.79 -4.22
N SER A 102 5.34 -11.65 -3.87
CA SER A 102 5.75 -11.05 -3.77
C SER A 102 6.50 -10.67 -4.04
N SER A 103 6.84 -10.78 -4.33
CA SER A 103 7.32 -10.52 -4.75
C SER A 103 7.75 -10.53 -5.51
N TYR A 104 7.78 -10.81 -6.32
CA TYR A 104 7.87 -10.97 -7.13
C TYR A 104 8.23 -10.96 -7.91
N GLY A 105 8.30 -11.39 -7.94
CA GLY A 105 8.50 -11.66 -8.80
C GLY A 105 7.99 -11.61 -9.82
N ILE A 106 7.58 -11.52 -10.24
CA ILE A 106 7.14 -11.55 -11.12
C ILE A 106 7.55 -11.28 -11.90
N SER A 107 7.94 -11.34 -12.06
CA SER A 107 8.10 -11.05 -12.71
C SER A 107 8.22 -10.93 -13.74
N ALA A 108 8.39 -11.10 -14.07
CA ALA A 108 8.52 -10.89 -15.01
C ALA A 108 7.83 -10.94 -15.99
N GLN A 109 7.32 -11.07 -16.33
CA GLN A 109 6.64 -11.12 -17.20
C GLN A 109 5.78 -10.35 -17.29
N ILE A 110 5.68 -9.96 -17.08
CA ILE A 110 4.80 -9.35 -17.19
C ILE A 110 4.63 -8.61 -18.02
N ALA A 111 4.81 -8.51 -18.49
CA ALA A 111 4.61 -7.69 -19.19
C ALA A 111 3.76 -7.82 -20.12
N GLN A 112 3.40 -8.17 -20.43
CA GLN A 112 2.62 -8.24 -21.17
C GLN A 112 1.53 -8.03 -20.94
N PHE A 113 1.26 -7.91 -20.47
CA PHE A 113 0.29 -7.72 -20.17
C PHE A 113 -0.34 -6.83 -20.23
N THR A 114 -0.46 -6.74 -20.47
CA THR A 114 -1.15 -6.14 -20.47
C THR A 114 -2.02 -6.12 -20.98
N THR A 115 -2.25 -6.66 -21.27
CA THR A 115 -2.99 -6.84 -21.62
C THR A 115 -3.60 -7.01 -21.55
N ASN A 116 -3.47 -7.24 -21.49
CA ASN A 116 -4.06 -7.59 -21.40
C ASN A 116 -4.53 -7.40 -21.34
#